data_c2513ef9b5a95b9114e666b376bed2f1
#
_entry.id   c2513ef9b5a95b9114e666b376bed2f1
#
_cell.length_a   1.000
_cell.length_b   1.000
_cell.length_c   1.000
_cell.angle_alpha   90.00
_cell.angle_beta   90.00
_cell.angle_gamma   90.00
#
_symmetry.space_group_name_H-M   'P 1'
#
loop_
_entity.id
_entity.type
_entity.pdbx_description
1 polymer ?
#
loop_
_entity_poly.entity_id
_entity_poly.type
_entity_poly.pdbx_seq_one_letter_code
_entity_poly.pdbx_strand_id
1 'polypeptide(L)'
;MNPYVPFWGAREDNTNIPYGFVRRMKFSQDSINSGISKLRWGMSVTRVERTKGAVEMTDEQLRRQIARPDADIVLNANHMAKPGARFDVKRDFELSQQHFQLINDNRAAIERVSNITSGFQGKKGNATSGKQEQLQIEQSNQTLMKIMDNFREARTLIGEMLLSMIV
;
A
#
# COMPACT_ATOMS: atom_id res chain seq x y z
N MET A 1 -30.37 6.65 -32.52
CA MET A 1 -28.91 6.41 -32.51
C MET A 1 -28.37 6.71 -31.13
N ASN A 2 -27.53 5.86 -30.51
CA ASN A 2 -27.02 6.13 -29.17
C ASN A 2 -25.83 7.12 -29.31
N PRO A 3 -25.86 8.31 -28.68
CA PRO A 3 -24.83 9.34 -28.86
C PRO A 3 -23.54 9.05 -28.08
N TYR A 4 -23.47 7.95 -27.33
CA TYR A 4 -22.32 7.58 -26.50
C TYR A 4 -21.41 6.62 -27.24
N VAL A 5 -20.13 7.00 -27.38
CA VAL A 5 -19.06 6.13 -27.87
C VAL A 5 -18.27 5.65 -26.66
N PRO A 6 -18.25 4.34 -26.36
CA PRO A 6 -17.51 3.81 -25.24
C PRO A 6 -16.02 3.79 -25.53
N PHE A 7 -15.21 4.20 -24.53
CA PHE A 7 -13.75 4.07 -24.54
C PHE A 7 -13.31 3.08 -23.47
N TRP A 8 -12.62 2.04 -23.86
CA TRP A 8 -12.19 0.97 -22.98
C TRP A 8 -10.67 0.91 -22.84
N GLY A 9 -10.16 0.86 -21.60
CA GLY A 9 -8.74 0.66 -21.36
C GLY A 9 -8.28 -0.77 -21.60
N ALA A 10 -8.98 -1.75 -21.03
CA ALA A 10 -8.73 -3.17 -21.19
C ALA A 10 -10.03 -3.97 -21.04
N ARG A 11 -10.03 -5.20 -21.55
CA ARG A 11 -11.15 -6.17 -21.40
C ARG A 11 -10.62 -7.48 -20.85
N GLU A 12 -11.48 -8.18 -20.14
CA GLU A 12 -11.20 -9.51 -19.60
C GLU A 12 -11.31 -10.55 -20.70
N ASP A 13 -10.31 -11.45 -20.82
CA ASP A 13 -10.18 -12.35 -21.97
C ASP A 13 -11.36 -13.32 -22.12
N ASN A 14 -11.97 -13.80 -21.02
CA ASN A 14 -13.03 -14.79 -21.07
C ASN A 14 -14.44 -14.18 -21.13
N THR A 15 -14.67 -13.07 -20.47
CA THR A 15 -15.99 -12.46 -20.31
C THR A 15 -16.17 -11.22 -21.19
N ASN A 16 -15.09 -10.74 -21.79
CA ASN A 16 -15.03 -9.50 -22.57
C ASN A 16 -15.53 -8.25 -21.79
N ILE A 17 -15.63 -8.36 -20.44
CA ILE A 17 -16.05 -7.27 -19.58
C ILE A 17 -14.93 -6.24 -19.51
N PRO A 18 -15.24 -4.96 -19.80
CA PRO A 18 -14.24 -3.90 -19.72
C PRO A 18 -13.85 -3.62 -18.27
N TYR A 19 -12.56 -3.35 -18.05
CA TYR A 19 -12.05 -2.93 -16.75
C TYR A 19 -11.03 -1.79 -16.87
N GLY A 20 -10.97 -0.98 -15.81
CA GLY A 20 -10.04 0.13 -15.72
C GLY A 20 -8.64 -0.32 -15.31
N PHE A 21 -7.66 0.54 -15.59
CA PHE A 21 -6.25 0.35 -15.29
C PHE A 21 -5.97 0.09 -13.79
N VAL A 22 -6.74 0.73 -12.92
CA VAL A 22 -6.62 0.61 -11.46
C VAL A 22 -6.89 -0.81 -10.94
N ARG A 23 -7.70 -1.61 -11.67
CA ARG A 23 -8.02 -2.99 -11.24
C ARG A 23 -6.77 -3.84 -10.99
N ARG A 24 -5.73 -3.69 -11.81
CA ARG A 24 -4.48 -4.44 -11.70
C ARG A 24 -3.67 -4.06 -10.46
N MET A 25 -3.82 -2.83 -9.97
CA MET A 25 -3.08 -2.32 -8.82
C MET A 25 -3.84 -2.49 -7.50
N LYS A 26 -5.14 -2.79 -7.56
CA LYS A 26 -6.03 -2.85 -6.39
C LYS A 26 -5.48 -3.77 -5.30
N PHE A 27 -5.08 -4.99 -5.66
CA PHE A 27 -4.54 -5.97 -4.70
C PHE A 27 -3.30 -5.44 -3.96
N SER A 28 -2.35 -4.86 -4.68
CA SER A 28 -1.14 -4.29 -4.07
C SER A 28 -1.48 -3.09 -3.18
N GLN A 29 -2.45 -2.26 -3.57
CA GLN A 29 -2.90 -1.13 -2.77
C GLN A 29 -3.62 -1.58 -1.49
N ASP A 30 -4.48 -2.60 -1.56
CA ASP A 30 -5.15 -3.17 -0.39
C ASP A 30 -4.14 -3.80 0.57
N SER A 31 -3.10 -4.45 0.05
CA SER A 31 -1.98 -4.98 0.83
C SER A 31 -1.19 -3.88 1.55
N ILE A 32 -0.92 -2.76 0.87
CA ILE A 32 -0.28 -1.58 1.48
C ILE A 32 -1.14 -1.02 2.61
N ASN A 33 -2.42 -0.81 2.38
CA ASN A 33 -3.35 -0.26 3.36
C ASN A 33 -3.45 -1.15 4.61
N SER A 34 -3.57 -2.47 4.40
CA SER A 34 -3.57 -3.46 5.47
C SER A 34 -2.22 -3.48 6.21
N GLY A 35 -1.10 -3.44 5.48
CA GLY A 35 0.24 -3.41 6.04
C GLY A 35 0.49 -2.18 6.91
N ILE A 36 0.09 -0.99 6.43
CA ILE A 36 0.21 0.26 7.20
C ILE A 36 -0.64 0.21 8.46
N SER A 37 -1.86 -0.32 8.38
CA SER A 37 -2.73 -0.46 9.54
C SER A 37 -2.14 -1.40 10.59
N LYS A 38 -1.61 -2.55 10.17
CA LYS A 38 -0.91 -3.50 11.05
C LYS A 38 0.35 -2.91 11.65
N LEU A 39 1.13 -2.15 10.86
CA LEU A 39 2.33 -1.47 11.32
C LEU A 39 1.99 -0.46 12.43
N ARG A 40 0.99 0.39 12.21
CA ARG A 40 0.52 1.37 13.21
C ARG A 40 0.05 0.68 14.49
N TRP A 41 -0.72 -0.39 14.34
CA TRP A 41 -1.18 -1.18 15.46
C TRP A 41 0.00 -1.84 16.20
N GLY A 42 0.94 -2.48 15.49
CA GLY A 42 2.13 -3.12 16.06
C GLY A 42 3.02 -2.14 16.82
N MET A 43 3.18 -0.90 16.31
CA MET A 43 3.94 0.16 17.01
C MET A 43 3.25 0.63 18.30
N SER A 44 1.94 0.49 18.41
CA SER A 44 1.17 0.85 19.61
C SER A 44 0.98 -0.30 20.57
N VAL A 45 1.22 -1.55 20.15
CA VAL A 45 1.05 -2.73 20.99
C VAL A 45 2.15 -2.80 22.03
N THR A 46 1.72 -2.85 23.27
CA THR A 46 2.60 -3.11 24.42
C THR A 46 2.11 -4.39 25.11
N ARG A 47 2.97 -5.39 25.17
CA ARG A 47 2.69 -6.64 25.85
C ARG A 47 3.27 -6.59 27.26
N VAL A 48 2.42 -6.82 28.26
CA VAL A 48 2.83 -6.86 29.65
C VAL A 48 2.71 -8.28 30.16
N GLU A 49 3.83 -8.82 30.64
CA GLU A 49 3.88 -10.10 31.32
C GLU A 49 4.18 -9.84 32.80
N ARG A 50 3.23 -10.20 33.67
CA ARG A 50 3.41 -10.00 35.10
C ARG A 50 2.80 -11.12 35.94
N THR A 51 3.39 -11.36 37.09
CA THR A 51 2.77 -12.16 38.15
C THR A 51 1.75 -11.31 38.89
N LYS A 52 0.63 -11.93 39.30
CA LYS A 52 -0.42 -11.24 40.06
C LYS A 52 0.14 -10.72 41.38
N GLY A 53 0.01 -9.43 41.64
CA GLY A 53 0.55 -8.79 42.85
C GLY A 53 1.92 -8.10 42.65
N ALA A 54 2.51 -8.16 41.45
CA ALA A 54 3.76 -7.45 41.13
C ALA A 54 3.61 -5.92 41.20
N VAL A 55 2.40 -5.41 41.00
CA VAL A 55 2.04 -3.99 41.07
C VAL A 55 0.78 -3.85 41.93
N GLU A 56 0.71 -2.80 42.73
CA GLU A 56 -0.43 -2.54 43.62
C GLU A 56 -1.60 -1.83 42.92
N MET A 57 -1.39 -1.39 41.65
CA MET A 57 -2.39 -0.72 40.84
C MET A 57 -3.44 -1.71 40.31
N THR A 58 -4.65 -1.22 40.04
CA THR A 58 -5.66 -1.95 39.29
C THR A 58 -5.24 -2.19 37.86
N ASP A 59 -5.80 -3.21 37.17
CA ASP A 59 -5.47 -3.55 35.79
C ASP A 59 -5.74 -2.38 34.82
N GLU A 60 -6.78 -1.59 35.07
CA GLU A 60 -7.09 -0.43 34.28
C GLU A 60 -6.10 0.72 34.48
N GLN A 61 -5.70 0.97 35.72
CA GLN A 61 -4.71 1.98 36.04
C GLN A 61 -3.36 1.63 35.42
N LEU A 62 -2.95 0.37 35.51
CA LEU A 62 -1.71 -0.10 34.92
C LEU A 62 -1.72 0.04 33.39
N ARG A 63 -2.81 -0.36 32.71
CA ARG A 63 -2.93 -0.17 31.24
C ARG A 63 -2.83 1.28 30.84
N ARG A 64 -3.46 2.20 31.58
CA ARG A 64 -3.37 3.64 31.33
C ARG A 64 -1.95 4.17 31.53
N GLN A 65 -1.24 3.69 32.55
CA GLN A 65 0.15 4.09 32.80
C GLN A 65 1.09 3.57 31.69
N ILE A 66 1.01 2.31 31.33
CA ILE A 66 1.86 1.71 30.28
C ILE A 66 1.65 2.35 28.91
N ALA A 67 0.46 2.88 28.64
CA ALA A 67 0.18 3.62 27.40
C ALA A 67 0.86 4.99 27.33
N ARG A 68 1.34 5.52 28.46
CA ARG A 68 2.03 6.81 28.52
C ARG A 68 3.53 6.66 28.29
N PRO A 69 4.18 7.60 27.59
CA PRO A 69 5.63 7.59 27.42
C PRO A 69 6.40 7.91 28.71
N ASP A 70 5.75 8.60 29.65
CA ASP A 70 6.27 9.07 30.94
C ASP A 70 5.76 8.21 32.13
N ALA A 71 5.47 6.93 31.87
CA ALA A 71 4.93 6.05 32.89
C ALA A 71 5.92 5.79 34.02
N ASP A 72 5.49 6.05 35.25
CA ASP A 72 6.16 5.61 36.47
C ASP A 72 5.36 4.45 37.12
N ILE A 73 5.99 3.28 37.16
CA ILE A 73 5.37 2.06 37.66
C ILE A 73 6.16 1.53 38.86
N VAL A 74 5.61 1.73 40.03
CA VAL A 74 6.20 1.23 41.28
C VAL A 74 5.87 -0.25 41.43
N LEU A 75 6.92 -1.09 41.57
CA LEU A 75 6.80 -2.52 41.77
C LEU A 75 6.75 -2.83 43.28
N ASN A 76 5.95 -3.82 43.64
CA ASN A 76 5.88 -4.30 45.02
C ASN A 76 7.14 -5.12 45.38
N ALA A 77 8.01 -4.54 46.20
CA ALA A 77 9.30 -5.14 46.55
C ALA A 77 9.13 -6.51 47.26
N ASN A 78 8.12 -6.65 48.11
CA ASN A 78 7.85 -7.89 48.83
C ASN A 78 7.38 -9.03 47.90
N HIS A 79 6.68 -8.68 46.82
CA HIS A 79 6.25 -9.64 45.82
C HIS A 79 7.42 -10.01 44.88
N MET A 80 8.21 -9.03 44.44
CA MET A 80 9.34 -9.25 43.53
C MET A 80 10.49 -10.05 44.17
N ALA A 81 10.57 -10.11 45.51
CA ALA A 81 11.52 -10.97 46.22
C ALA A 81 11.16 -12.48 46.18
N LYS A 82 9.95 -12.84 45.74
CA LYS A 82 9.52 -14.23 45.65
C LYS A 82 10.09 -14.92 44.41
N PRO A 83 10.50 -16.22 44.52
CA PRO A 83 10.98 -16.94 43.34
C PRO A 83 9.87 -17.07 42.29
N GLY A 84 10.20 -16.72 41.04
CA GLY A 84 9.24 -16.73 39.92
C GLY A 84 8.43 -15.45 39.74
N ALA A 85 8.64 -14.40 40.55
CA ALA A 85 8.04 -13.11 40.35
C ALA A 85 8.58 -12.47 39.06
N ARG A 86 7.68 -11.98 38.21
CA ARG A 86 8.05 -11.37 36.93
C ARG A 86 7.20 -10.14 36.65
N PHE A 87 7.86 -9.12 36.14
CA PHE A 87 7.24 -7.95 35.53
C PHE A 87 8.07 -7.56 34.31
N ASP A 88 7.50 -7.63 33.11
CA ASP A 88 8.18 -7.35 31.88
C ASP A 88 7.23 -6.61 30.92
N VAL A 89 7.73 -5.58 30.28
CA VAL A 89 7.01 -4.78 29.29
C VAL A 89 7.73 -4.91 27.96
N LYS A 90 7.14 -5.63 27.04
CA LYS A 90 7.72 -5.91 25.72
C LYS A 90 7.03 -5.11 24.63
N ARG A 91 7.80 -4.57 23.73
CA ARG A 91 7.35 -3.97 22.48
C ARG A 91 7.94 -4.81 21.33
N ASP A 92 7.07 -5.34 20.47
CA ASP A 92 7.47 -6.21 19.37
C ASP A 92 7.87 -5.38 18.14
N PHE A 93 9.12 -4.90 18.13
CA PHE A 93 9.67 -4.11 17.03
C PHE A 93 10.08 -4.96 15.81
N GLU A 94 10.35 -6.26 15.99
CA GLU A 94 10.79 -7.13 14.89
C GLU A 94 9.67 -7.33 13.86
N LEU A 95 8.45 -7.49 14.32
CA LEU A 95 7.27 -7.61 13.46
C LEU A 95 7.07 -6.37 12.58
N SER A 96 7.43 -5.18 13.07
CA SER A 96 7.28 -3.92 12.34
C SER A 96 8.26 -3.79 11.17
N GLN A 97 9.46 -4.33 11.24
CA GLN A 97 10.44 -4.28 10.14
C GLN A 97 10.00 -5.13 8.96
N GLN A 98 9.53 -6.36 9.18
CA GLN A 98 9.01 -7.23 8.13
C GLN A 98 7.79 -6.63 7.42
N HIS A 99 6.88 -6.00 8.17
CA HIS A 99 5.75 -5.31 7.58
C HIS A 99 6.17 -4.09 6.75
N PHE A 100 7.22 -3.39 7.15
CA PHE A 100 7.76 -2.27 6.39
C PHE A 100 8.35 -2.72 5.05
N GLN A 101 9.08 -3.83 5.03
CA GLN A 101 9.59 -4.43 3.80
C GLN A 101 8.46 -4.83 2.86
N LEU A 102 7.42 -5.50 3.38
CA LEU A 102 6.24 -5.88 2.60
C LEU A 102 5.53 -4.66 1.97
N ILE A 103 5.44 -3.55 2.69
CA ILE A 103 4.86 -2.31 2.17
C ILE A 103 5.70 -1.76 1.01
N ASN A 104 7.02 -1.77 1.13
CA ASN A 104 7.93 -1.30 0.09
C ASN A 104 7.88 -2.20 -1.15
N ASP A 105 7.82 -3.51 -0.97
CA ASP A 105 7.68 -4.48 -2.07
C ASP A 105 6.36 -4.28 -2.83
N ASN A 106 5.26 -4.02 -2.11
CA ASN A 106 3.98 -3.73 -2.75
C ASN A 106 3.97 -2.38 -3.48
N ARG A 107 4.68 -1.36 -2.98
CA ARG A 107 4.88 -0.10 -3.72
C ARG A 107 5.65 -0.33 -5.02
N ALA A 108 6.73 -1.07 -4.95
CA ALA A 108 7.49 -1.46 -6.14
C ALA A 108 6.66 -2.32 -7.12
N ALA A 109 5.75 -3.14 -6.62
CA ALA A 109 4.82 -3.91 -7.44
C ALA A 109 3.82 -2.99 -8.17
N ILE A 110 3.30 -1.95 -7.52
CA ILE A 110 2.43 -0.95 -8.16
C ILE A 110 3.18 -0.23 -9.29
N GLU A 111 4.41 0.21 -9.05
CA GLU A 111 5.24 0.87 -10.07
C GLU A 111 5.49 -0.07 -11.27
N ARG A 112 5.82 -1.34 -11.02
CA ARG A 112 6.01 -2.34 -12.09
C ARG A 112 4.73 -2.61 -12.88
N VAL A 113 3.59 -2.75 -12.23
CA VAL A 113 2.31 -3.04 -12.87
C VAL A 113 1.77 -1.82 -13.63
N SER A 114 2.00 -0.61 -13.10
CA SER A 114 1.60 0.63 -13.76
C SER A 114 2.51 1.01 -14.92
N ASN A 115 3.74 0.51 -14.96
CA ASN A 115 4.82 0.97 -15.84
C ASN A 115 5.02 2.51 -15.85
N ILE A 116 4.49 3.21 -14.84
CA ILE A 116 4.73 4.62 -14.65
C ILE A 116 6.02 4.75 -13.84
N THR A 117 7.13 4.73 -14.56
CA THR A 117 8.46 4.89 -13.96
C THR A 117 8.73 6.35 -13.61
N SER A 118 9.69 6.59 -12.74
CA SER A 118 10.16 7.95 -12.40
C SER A 118 10.60 8.74 -13.64
N GLY A 119 11.17 8.07 -14.64
CA GLY A 119 11.52 8.66 -15.93
C GLY A 119 10.32 9.16 -16.73
N PHE A 120 9.21 8.40 -16.73
CA PHE A 120 7.95 8.82 -17.37
C PHE A 120 7.33 10.05 -16.67
N GLN A 121 7.54 10.20 -15.36
CA GLN A 121 7.08 11.35 -14.59
C GLN A 121 8.00 12.59 -14.72
N GLY A 122 9.03 12.54 -15.56
CA GLY A 122 10.02 13.62 -15.68
C GLY A 122 10.90 13.80 -14.44
N LYS A 123 10.90 12.85 -13.51
CA LYS A 123 11.81 12.85 -12.38
C LYS A 123 13.12 12.22 -12.80
N LYS A 124 14.26 12.84 -12.40
CA LYS A 124 15.59 12.25 -12.62
C LYS A 124 15.62 10.86 -11.98
N GLY A 125 15.62 9.82 -12.81
CA GLY A 125 15.83 8.45 -12.38
C GLY A 125 17.32 8.15 -12.23
N ASN A 126 17.63 6.93 -11.75
CA ASN A 126 19.02 6.43 -11.67
C ASN A 126 19.63 6.08 -13.04
N ALA A 127 19.13 6.68 -14.13
CA ALA A 127 19.63 6.46 -15.47
C ALA A 127 21.02 7.10 -15.60
N THR A 128 22.03 6.28 -15.85
CA THR A 128 23.43 6.67 -15.99
C THR A 128 23.74 7.24 -17.39
N SER A 129 22.83 7.08 -18.34
CA SER A 129 22.99 7.62 -19.71
C SER A 129 21.65 7.97 -20.35
N GLY A 130 21.61 9.00 -21.21
CA GLY A 130 20.42 9.42 -21.97
C GLY A 130 19.84 8.30 -22.85
N LYS A 131 20.65 7.34 -23.28
CA LYS A 131 20.20 6.17 -24.05
C LYS A 131 19.38 5.18 -23.20
N GLN A 132 19.72 5.03 -21.94
CA GLN A 132 18.99 4.20 -20.99
C GLN A 132 17.64 4.83 -20.61
N GLU A 133 17.60 6.15 -20.52
CA GLU A 133 16.38 6.91 -20.27
C GLU A 133 15.41 6.80 -21.46
N GLN A 134 15.89 6.91 -22.69
CA GLN A 134 15.10 6.68 -23.91
C GLN A 134 14.49 5.29 -23.96
N LEU A 135 15.25 4.24 -23.69
CA LEU A 135 14.76 2.87 -23.67
C LEU A 135 13.67 2.64 -22.60
N GLN A 136 13.79 3.27 -21.42
CA GLN A 136 12.77 3.20 -20.37
C GLN A 136 11.48 3.92 -20.79
N ILE A 137 11.59 5.05 -21.47
CA ILE A 137 10.44 5.79 -22.01
C ILE A 137 9.75 4.99 -23.12
N GLU A 138 10.51 4.38 -24.04
CA GLU A 138 9.97 3.53 -25.10
C GLU A 138 9.25 2.30 -24.53
N GLN A 139 9.80 1.66 -23.52
CA GLN A 139 9.21 0.50 -22.85
C GLN A 139 7.91 0.88 -22.11
N SER A 140 7.87 2.05 -21.48
CA SER A 140 6.67 2.60 -20.85
C SER A 140 5.59 2.93 -21.88
N ASN A 141 5.98 3.49 -23.03
CA ASN A 141 5.08 3.80 -24.12
C ASN A 141 4.44 2.55 -24.74
N GLN A 142 5.18 1.44 -24.87
CA GLN A 142 4.64 0.17 -25.39
C GLN A 142 3.47 -0.34 -24.54
N THR A 143 3.52 -0.19 -23.22
CA THR A 143 2.43 -0.64 -22.33
C THR A 143 1.18 0.22 -22.47
N LEU A 144 1.36 1.51 -22.75
CA LEU A 144 0.25 2.44 -22.98
C LEU A 144 -0.30 2.36 -24.42
N MET A 145 0.44 1.72 -25.34
CA MET A 145 0.10 1.66 -26.76
C MET A 145 -1.30 1.08 -26.99
N LYS A 146 -1.65 -0.01 -26.31
CA LYS A 146 -2.99 -0.62 -26.40
C LYS A 146 -4.11 0.35 -25.99
N ILE A 147 -3.89 1.14 -24.95
CA ILE A 147 -4.86 2.14 -24.50
C ILE A 147 -4.98 3.28 -25.52
N MET A 148 -3.86 3.71 -26.08
CA MET A 148 -3.84 4.74 -27.11
C MET A 148 -4.50 4.28 -28.42
N ASP A 149 -4.33 3.02 -28.81
CA ASP A 149 -4.99 2.45 -29.97
C ASP A 149 -6.51 2.38 -29.78
N ASN A 150 -6.97 1.92 -28.62
CA ASN A 150 -8.40 1.95 -28.29
C ASN A 150 -8.97 3.38 -28.29
N PHE A 151 -8.17 4.37 -27.89
CA PHE A 151 -8.57 5.78 -27.94
C PHE A 151 -8.66 6.29 -29.39
N ARG A 152 -7.74 5.89 -30.26
CA ARG A 152 -7.79 6.24 -31.70
C ARG A 152 -9.03 5.65 -32.36
N GLU A 153 -9.34 4.38 -32.07
CA GLU A 153 -10.53 3.71 -32.55
C GLU A 153 -11.81 4.43 -32.09
N ALA A 154 -11.92 4.78 -30.81
CA ALA A 154 -13.05 5.54 -30.29
C ALA A 154 -13.20 6.92 -30.99
N ARG A 155 -12.08 7.60 -31.27
CA ARG A 155 -12.08 8.87 -32.02
C ARG A 155 -12.61 8.70 -33.46
N THR A 156 -12.21 7.62 -34.13
CA THR A 156 -12.71 7.31 -35.50
C THR A 156 -14.21 7.12 -35.48
N LEU A 157 -14.74 6.34 -34.54
CA LEU A 157 -16.18 6.14 -34.38
C LEU A 157 -16.94 7.46 -34.09
N ILE A 158 -16.36 8.34 -33.26
CA ILE A 158 -16.93 9.67 -33.02
C ILE A 158 -16.99 10.47 -34.32
N GLY A 159 -15.92 10.45 -35.13
CA GLY A 159 -15.86 11.13 -36.43
C GLY A 159 -16.91 10.62 -37.40
N GLU A 160 -17.09 9.31 -37.54
CA GLU A 160 -18.11 8.67 -38.36
C GLU A 160 -19.54 9.06 -37.92
N MET A 161 -19.79 9.07 -36.60
CA MET A 161 -21.06 9.52 -36.05
C MET A 161 -21.37 10.97 -36.35
N LEU A 162 -20.37 11.87 -36.19
CA LEU A 162 -20.54 13.28 -36.52
C LEU A 162 -20.83 13.51 -37.99
N LEU A 163 -20.10 12.81 -38.87
CA LEU A 163 -20.37 12.87 -40.32
C LEU A 163 -21.77 12.40 -40.66
N SER A 164 -22.24 11.31 -40.01
CA SER A 164 -23.58 10.79 -40.26
C SER A 164 -24.72 11.69 -39.73
N MET A 165 -24.40 12.67 -38.88
CA MET A 165 -25.36 13.69 -38.42
C MET A 165 -25.42 14.94 -39.29
N ILE A 166 -24.39 15.15 -40.11
CA ILE A 166 -24.29 16.33 -40.99
C ILE A 166 -24.92 16.04 -42.36
N VAL A 167 -24.96 14.79 -42.76
CA VAL A 167 -25.59 14.31 -44.01
C VAL A 167 -27.07 14.03 -43.76
#